data_9daca3883c1d18a58871dbfbfc244728
#
_entry.id   9daca3883c1d18a58871dbfbfc244728
#
_cell.length_a   1.000
_cell.length_b   1.000
_cell.length_c   1.000
_cell.angle_alpha   90.00
_cell.angle_beta   90.00
_cell.angle_gamma   90.00
#
_symmetry.space_group_name_H-M   'P 1'
#
loop_
_entity.id
_entity.type
_entity.pdbx_description
1 polymer ?
#
loop_
_entity_poly.entity_id
_entity_poly.type
_entity_poly.pdbx_seq_one_letter_code
_entity_poly.pdbx_strand_id
1 'polypeptide(L)'
;MLYPEQNEARLKLSLDGTWAFALGSCVEDQFDPAKPLPDAQPIAVPASYNDQNDQTTALRRHYGWAWYQRKVTLPTFCAGQRVVLRFGSVTHTAKVWLNGQLIAQHKGGFTPFEADVTALLRPGETVLLTVACDNRVNHSTLPVGNEDGQLAFFGSDNAGIPSVEAAKRAAAPQNRPNFDFFNYAGIHRPVVLYTTPKEYIEDVTVVPAVDGTVQYAVKTTGSAPVHVTVLDADGNAVASAEGTEGTITIPEVHLWEPRPGTPYLYTLHITCGADVYDQTFGVRSIEVRGTQVLLNGKPLYFKGFCKHEDFTAHGRGFDPVLNVKDVNLIHWANANAVRTSHYPYAEEFYDLCDREGILVMDETPAVGIGGGAAVNPYKEYPLAEHHRQVLAEMIHRDKNHPCVVLWSLGNEPDLEHFPQDAYDYWHPLYELAHQLDPQNRPVTLVCCQNDYTKDITTRTMDIVCINRYYGWYNLSGDMDAACYGLNQELDFWAEQHKPVMMSEYGADTVAGLHTAGAEMFSEEFQVEFYRRLDAEFDKRPWFVGEFVWNFADYDTVQGPMRVDGNKKGLFTRDRRPKLGMHFLRQRWSEIPTFGFKE
;
A
#
# COMPACT_ATOMS: atom_id res chain seq x y z
N MET A 1 9.61 -8.94 11.39
CA MET A 1 10.85 -8.28 10.85
C MET A 1 10.79 -6.83 11.27
N LEU A 2 11.75 -6.38 12.07
CA LEU A 2 11.79 -5.01 12.56
C LEU A 2 12.35 -4.05 11.48
N TYR A 3 11.90 -2.80 11.49
CA TYR A 3 12.51 -1.76 10.67
C TYR A 3 13.93 -1.48 11.17
N PRO A 4 14.95 -1.40 10.28
CA PRO A 4 16.33 -1.16 10.72
C PRO A 4 16.52 0.21 11.34
N GLU A 5 17.04 0.25 12.55
CA GLU A 5 17.42 1.46 13.28
C GLU A 5 18.93 1.68 13.28
N GLN A 6 19.33 2.92 13.54
CA GLN A 6 20.68 3.26 13.91
C GLN A 6 20.69 3.80 15.33
N ASN A 7 21.41 3.11 16.21
CA ASN A 7 21.58 3.48 17.61
C ASN A 7 22.98 3.06 18.10
N GLU A 8 23.24 3.05 19.40
CA GLU A 8 24.54 2.68 19.97
C GLU A 8 24.92 1.20 19.73
N ALA A 9 23.92 0.31 19.51
CA ALA A 9 24.14 -1.13 19.31
C ALA A 9 24.06 -1.55 17.82
N ARG A 10 23.36 -0.79 16.99
CA ARG A 10 23.01 -1.12 15.61
C ARG A 10 23.50 -0.06 14.64
N LEU A 11 24.13 -0.48 13.55
CA LEU A 11 24.45 0.37 12.41
C LEU A 11 23.40 0.17 11.31
N LYS A 12 23.00 1.27 10.66
CA LYS A 12 22.19 1.28 9.44
C LYS A 12 22.98 2.00 8.34
N LEU A 13 23.32 1.29 7.26
CA LEU A 13 24.04 1.83 6.12
C LEU A 13 23.15 1.77 4.88
N SER A 14 22.79 2.94 4.32
CA SER A 14 22.04 2.99 3.06
C SER A 14 22.90 2.52 1.90
N LEU A 15 22.32 1.69 1.06
CA LEU A 15 22.86 1.29 -0.25
C LEU A 15 22.12 1.99 -1.40
N ASP A 16 21.32 3.00 -1.12
CA ASP A 16 20.63 3.80 -2.13
C ASP A 16 21.62 4.63 -2.96
N GLY A 17 21.16 5.14 -4.09
CA GLY A 17 21.93 5.98 -4.99
C GLY A 17 22.06 5.37 -6.39
N THR A 18 23.16 5.61 -7.09
CA THR A 18 23.35 5.14 -8.46
C THR A 18 23.91 3.72 -8.49
N TRP A 19 23.23 2.84 -9.20
CA TRP A 19 23.63 1.44 -9.43
C TRP A 19 23.97 1.21 -10.92
N ALA A 20 24.73 0.16 -11.22
CA ALA A 20 24.88 -0.36 -12.57
C ALA A 20 23.62 -1.16 -12.93
N PHE A 21 23.10 -1.00 -14.14
CA PHE A 21 21.84 -1.59 -14.59
C PHE A 21 21.93 -2.10 -16.03
N ALA A 22 21.30 -3.24 -16.29
CA ALA A 22 21.11 -3.76 -17.63
C ALA A 22 19.74 -4.44 -17.76
N LEU A 23 19.06 -4.23 -18.90
CA LEU A 23 17.89 -5.02 -19.26
C LEU A 23 18.30 -6.43 -19.64
N GLY A 24 17.65 -7.41 -19.05
CA GLY A 24 17.73 -8.81 -19.45
C GLY A 24 16.59 -9.18 -20.42
N SER A 25 16.25 -10.46 -20.44
CA SER A 25 15.15 -11.02 -21.23
C SER A 25 14.25 -11.88 -20.32
N CYS A 26 13.43 -12.74 -20.92
CA CYS A 26 12.67 -13.75 -20.17
C CYS A 26 13.54 -14.89 -19.63
N VAL A 27 14.83 -14.97 -20.06
CA VAL A 27 15.78 -15.97 -19.59
C VAL A 27 16.40 -15.51 -18.28
N GLU A 28 16.17 -16.28 -17.22
CA GLU A 28 16.58 -15.95 -15.87
C GLU A 28 18.11 -15.90 -15.69
N ASP A 29 18.82 -16.84 -16.30
CA ASP A 29 20.28 -17.00 -16.18
C ASP A 29 21.05 -16.31 -17.31
N GLN A 30 20.52 -15.24 -17.87
CA GLN A 30 21.13 -14.53 -18.99
C GLN A 30 22.49 -13.91 -18.65
N PHE A 31 22.68 -13.46 -17.41
CA PHE A 31 23.91 -12.85 -16.94
C PHE A 31 24.52 -13.66 -15.79
N ASP A 32 25.86 -13.74 -15.75
CA ASP A 32 26.59 -14.33 -14.63
C ASP A 32 26.60 -13.34 -13.44
N PRO A 33 25.92 -13.64 -12.33
CA PRO A 33 25.79 -12.70 -11.21
C PRO A 33 27.13 -12.43 -10.48
N ALA A 34 28.18 -13.22 -10.75
CA ALA A 34 29.52 -13.01 -10.21
C ALA A 34 30.38 -12.03 -11.04
N LYS A 35 29.92 -11.64 -12.23
CA LYS A 35 30.64 -10.77 -13.15
C LYS A 35 29.94 -9.41 -13.31
N PRO A 36 30.69 -8.36 -13.65
CA PRO A 36 30.08 -7.07 -14.02
C PRO A 36 29.08 -7.24 -15.17
N LEU A 37 27.95 -6.54 -15.08
CA LEU A 37 26.94 -6.52 -16.14
C LEU A 37 27.53 -5.92 -17.42
N PRO A 38 27.35 -6.57 -18.59
CA PRO A 38 27.76 -5.99 -19.85
C PRO A 38 26.90 -4.76 -20.18
N ASP A 39 27.50 -3.78 -20.84
CA ASP A 39 26.82 -2.55 -21.32
C ASP A 39 25.95 -1.85 -20.26
N ALA A 40 26.37 -1.96 -18.99
CA ALA A 40 25.61 -1.39 -17.87
C ALA A 40 25.50 0.13 -17.96
N GLN A 41 24.29 0.63 -17.73
CA GLN A 41 24.01 2.05 -17.62
C GLN A 41 23.71 2.44 -16.15
N PRO A 42 23.89 3.71 -15.75
CA PRO A 42 23.52 4.15 -14.41
C PRO A 42 21.99 4.18 -14.25
N ILE A 43 21.52 3.73 -13.08
CA ILE A 43 20.12 3.80 -12.67
C ILE A 43 20.02 4.24 -11.21
N ALA A 44 19.00 5.02 -10.86
CA ALA A 44 18.77 5.42 -9.47
C ALA A 44 17.98 4.36 -8.69
N VAL A 45 18.34 4.14 -7.44
CA VAL A 45 17.67 3.30 -6.44
C VAL A 45 17.56 4.11 -5.15
N PRO A 46 16.37 4.19 -4.50
CA PRO A 46 15.11 3.57 -4.88
C PRO A 46 14.37 4.34 -5.97
N ALA A 47 13.87 3.66 -6.96
CA ALA A 47 12.98 4.19 -8.00
C ALA A 47 12.52 3.05 -8.94
N SER A 48 11.44 3.28 -9.68
CA SER A 48 11.13 2.49 -10.86
C SER A 48 12.20 2.75 -11.95
N TYR A 49 12.63 1.73 -12.67
CA TYR A 49 13.54 1.96 -13.81
C TYR A 49 12.80 2.50 -15.04
N ASN A 50 11.49 2.35 -15.11
CA ASN A 50 10.70 2.55 -16.33
C ASN A 50 10.76 3.98 -16.87
N ASP A 51 10.83 4.99 -16.00
CA ASP A 51 10.76 6.41 -16.36
C ASP A 51 12.11 7.15 -16.20
N GLN A 52 13.21 6.43 -16.01
CA GLN A 52 14.52 7.07 -15.82
C GLN A 52 15.25 7.41 -17.14
N ASN A 53 14.65 7.14 -18.30
CA ASN A 53 15.20 7.53 -19.59
C ASN A 53 14.08 7.72 -20.63
N ASP A 54 13.72 8.99 -20.87
CA ASP A 54 12.68 9.38 -21.82
C ASP A 54 13.13 9.31 -23.29
N GLN A 55 14.40 9.08 -23.57
CA GLN A 55 14.92 8.99 -24.94
C GLN A 55 14.60 7.65 -25.61
N THR A 56 14.13 6.68 -24.86
CA THR A 56 13.81 5.34 -25.34
C THR A 56 12.56 4.77 -24.69
N THR A 57 11.77 4.03 -25.44
CA THR A 57 10.64 3.27 -24.90
C THR A 57 11.06 1.90 -24.36
N ALA A 58 12.35 1.53 -24.44
CA ALA A 58 12.83 0.20 -24.06
C ALA A 58 12.58 -0.10 -22.57
N LEU A 59 12.83 0.87 -21.69
CA LEU A 59 12.60 0.70 -20.25
C LEU A 59 11.11 0.52 -19.93
N ARG A 60 10.24 1.32 -20.56
CA ARG A 60 8.78 1.24 -20.33
C ARG A 60 8.15 -0.02 -20.90
N ARG A 61 8.70 -0.56 -22.00
CA ARG A 61 8.17 -1.75 -22.68
C ARG A 61 8.88 -3.04 -22.31
N HIS A 62 9.81 -2.98 -21.35
CA HIS A 62 10.54 -4.16 -20.93
C HIS A 62 9.60 -5.26 -20.41
N TYR A 63 9.91 -6.51 -20.79
CA TYR A 63 9.21 -7.71 -20.33
C TYR A 63 10.22 -8.79 -19.98
N GLY A 64 10.36 -9.10 -18.70
CA GLY A 64 11.31 -10.07 -18.18
C GLY A 64 12.22 -9.52 -17.07
N TRP A 65 13.42 -10.04 -17.00
CA TRP A 65 14.38 -9.72 -15.95
C TRP A 65 15.12 -8.41 -16.22
N ALA A 66 15.21 -7.54 -15.20
CA ALA A 66 16.06 -6.36 -15.12
C ALA A 66 17.12 -6.58 -14.04
N TRP A 67 18.37 -6.22 -14.32
CA TRP A 67 19.53 -6.55 -13.49
C TRP A 67 20.21 -5.31 -12.96
N TYR A 68 20.53 -5.35 -11.67
CA TYR A 68 21.19 -4.28 -10.93
C TYR A 68 22.45 -4.79 -10.28
N GLN A 69 23.49 -3.95 -10.24
CA GLN A 69 24.71 -4.27 -9.51
C GLN A 69 25.27 -3.07 -8.74
N ARG A 70 25.84 -3.36 -7.58
CA ARG A 70 26.57 -2.41 -6.75
C ARG A 70 27.69 -3.10 -6.00
N LYS A 71 28.82 -2.39 -5.81
CA LYS A 71 29.86 -2.81 -4.87
C LYS A 71 29.46 -2.39 -3.46
N VAL A 72 29.59 -3.30 -2.51
CA VAL A 72 29.26 -3.10 -1.10
C VAL A 72 30.50 -3.42 -0.27
N THR A 73 30.83 -2.53 0.67
CA THR A 73 31.95 -2.71 1.61
C THR A 73 31.41 -2.63 3.03
N LEU A 74 31.66 -3.68 3.83
CA LEU A 74 31.34 -3.65 5.25
C LEU A 74 32.44 -2.87 6.00
N PRO A 75 32.10 -1.85 6.82
CA PRO A 75 33.10 -1.16 7.64
C PRO A 75 33.82 -2.08 8.61
N THR A 76 35.11 -1.85 8.84
CA THR A 76 35.94 -2.72 9.69
C THR A 76 35.51 -2.75 11.15
N PHE A 77 34.86 -1.69 11.65
CA PHE A 77 34.35 -1.62 13.01
C PHE A 77 33.10 -2.49 13.24
N CYS A 78 32.48 -3.06 12.19
CA CYS A 78 31.40 -4.03 12.31
C CYS A 78 31.87 -5.45 12.63
N ALA A 79 33.16 -5.64 12.93
CA ALA A 79 33.72 -6.95 13.26
C ALA A 79 33.00 -7.58 14.48
N GLY A 80 32.53 -8.82 14.29
CA GLY A 80 31.87 -9.58 15.35
C GLY A 80 30.38 -9.35 15.49
N GLN A 81 29.80 -8.42 14.70
CA GLN A 81 28.36 -8.21 14.63
C GLN A 81 27.69 -9.15 13.61
N ARG A 82 26.38 -9.36 13.78
CA ARG A 82 25.52 -9.93 12.75
C ARG A 82 25.29 -8.87 11.67
N VAL A 83 25.27 -9.27 10.41
CA VAL A 83 25.13 -8.38 9.25
C VAL A 83 23.99 -8.84 8.38
N VAL A 84 23.05 -7.96 8.11
CA VAL A 84 21.84 -8.25 7.32
C VAL A 84 21.71 -7.28 6.15
N LEU A 85 21.40 -7.83 4.99
CA LEU A 85 21.04 -7.06 3.82
C LEU A 85 19.49 -7.07 3.70
N ARG A 86 18.89 -5.88 3.63
CA ARG A 86 17.44 -5.70 3.56
C ARG A 86 17.05 -4.89 2.33
N PHE A 87 16.03 -5.36 1.65
CA PHE A 87 15.33 -4.65 0.58
C PHE A 87 13.94 -4.25 1.06
N GLY A 88 13.59 -2.97 0.98
CA GLY A 88 12.26 -2.49 1.34
C GLY A 88 11.17 -2.97 0.37
N SER A 89 11.50 -3.10 -0.93
CA SER A 89 10.71 -3.84 -1.93
C SER A 89 11.49 -3.99 -3.24
N VAL A 90 11.20 -5.08 -3.97
CA VAL A 90 11.66 -5.30 -5.35
C VAL A 90 10.49 -5.90 -6.15
N THR A 91 10.01 -5.22 -7.16
CA THR A 91 8.75 -5.53 -7.85
C THR A 91 8.97 -6.19 -9.21
N HIS A 92 8.46 -7.43 -9.44
CA HIS A 92 7.54 -8.23 -8.61
C HIS A 92 8.23 -9.42 -7.95
N THR A 93 9.21 -10.03 -8.62
CA THR A 93 9.99 -11.16 -8.10
C THR A 93 11.47 -10.80 -8.09
N ALA A 94 12.14 -11.09 -7.00
CA ALA A 94 13.53 -10.76 -6.79
C ALA A 94 14.41 -12.01 -6.62
N LYS A 95 15.63 -11.93 -7.16
CA LYS A 95 16.76 -12.80 -6.78
C LYS A 95 17.96 -11.95 -6.46
N VAL A 96 18.68 -12.30 -5.41
CA VAL A 96 19.81 -11.52 -4.88
C VAL A 96 21.02 -12.42 -4.71
N TRP A 97 22.17 -11.97 -5.23
CA TRP A 97 23.46 -12.67 -5.10
C TRP A 97 24.52 -11.76 -4.49
N LEU A 98 25.40 -12.37 -3.74
CA LEU A 98 26.61 -11.74 -3.23
C LEU A 98 27.82 -12.50 -3.77
N ASN A 99 28.69 -11.84 -4.58
CA ASN A 99 29.80 -12.47 -5.32
C ASN A 99 29.34 -13.73 -6.10
N GLY A 100 28.13 -13.73 -6.68
CA GLY A 100 27.58 -14.85 -7.44
C GLY A 100 26.91 -15.95 -6.60
N GLN A 101 26.99 -15.90 -5.28
CA GLN A 101 26.25 -16.81 -4.40
C GLN A 101 24.84 -16.27 -4.19
N LEU A 102 23.81 -17.06 -4.50
CA LEU A 102 22.40 -16.72 -4.23
C LEU A 102 22.16 -16.64 -2.72
N ILE A 103 21.64 -15.51 -2.25
CA ILE A 103 21.42 -15.24 -0.82
C ILE A 103 19.94 -15.01 -0.46
N ALA A 104 19.13 -14.57 -1.42
CA ALA A 104 17.70 -14.38 -1.21
C ALA A 104 16.89 -14.54 -2.51
N GLN A 105 15.65 -14.96 -2.36
CA GLN A 105 14.61 -14.92 -3.38
C GLN A 105 13.32 -14.45 -2.70
N HIS A 106 12.56 -13.58 -3.36
CA HIS A 106 11.30 -13.09 -2.83
C HIS A 106 10.29 -12.90 -3.95
N LYS A 107 9.04 -13.30 -3.71
CA LYS A 107 7.89 -13.03 -4.56
C LYS A 107 6.92 -12.16 -3.78
N GLY A 108 6.61 -10.98 -4.31
CA GLY A 108 5.81 -9.94 -3.66
C GLY A 108 6.52 -8.58 -3.78
N GLY A 109 5.95 -7.68 -4.58
CA GLY A 109 6.63 -6.45 -4.98
C GLY A 109 6.52 -5.29 -3.98
N PHE A 110 5.85 -5.49 -2.82
CA PHE A 110 5.44 -4.37 -1.95
C PHE A 110 5.74 -4.61 -0.47
N THR A 111 6.38 -5.72 -0.15
CA THR A 111 6.80 -6.08 1.21
C THR A 111 8.31 -6.25 1.28
N PRO A 112 8.94 -5.98 2.43
CA PRO A 112 10.38 -6.13 2.59
C PRO A 112 10.81 -7.60 2.72
N PHE A 113 12.07 -7.86 2.37
CA PHE A 113 12.73 -9.13 2.63
C PHE A 113 14.20 -8.93 2.99
N GLU A 114 14.80 -9.93 3.64
CA GLU A 114 16.14 -9.86 4.21
C GLU A 114 16.98 -11.10 3.91
N ALA A 115 18.30 -10.91 3.93
CA ALA A 115 19.27 -11.98 3.94
C ALA A 115 20.33 -11.74 5.02
N ASP A 116 20.56 -12.72 5.89
CA ASP A 116 21.70 -12.72 6.79
C ASP A 116 22.98 -13.04 5.99
N VAL A 117 23.87 -12.06 5.91
CA VAL A 117 25.13 -12.14 5.14
C VAL A 117 26.36 -12.17 6.03
N THR A 118 26.19 -12.41 7.32
CA THR A 118 27.27 -12.41 8.33
C THR A 118 28.43 -13.31 7.94
N ALA A 119 28.14 -14.50 7.41
CA ALA A 119 29.17 -15.44 7.01
C ALA A 119 29.84 -15.13 5.64
N LEU A 120 29.19 -14.25 4.85
CA LEU A 120 29.56 -13.98 3.46
C LEU A 120 30.28 -12.65 3.27
N LEU A 121 30.06 -11.69 4.18
CA LEU A 121 30.59 -10.33 4.07
C LEU A 121 31.52 -10.04 5.25
N ARG A 122 32.82 -10.04 5.00
CA ARG A 122 33.83 -9.77 6.03
C ARG A 122 34.09 -8.27 6.19
N PRO A 123 34.34 -7.80 7.42
CA PRO A 123 34.70 -6.40 7.67
C PRO A 123 35.94 -5.97 6.85
N GLY A 124 35.81 -4.85 6.12
CA GLY A 124 36.84 -4.32 5.23
C GLY A 124 36.84 -4.93 3.82
N GLU A 125 36.10 -6.00 3.58
CA GLU A 125 35.97 -6.61 2.25
C GLU A 125 34.93 -5.86 1.39
N THR A 126 35.22 -5.78 0.10
CA THR A 126 34.28 -5.27 -0.91
C THR A 126 33.76 -6.42 -1.75
N VAL A 127 32.46 -6.58 -1.81
CA VAL A 127 31.77 -7.63 -2.57
C VAL A 127 30.89 -7.04 -3.67
N LEU A 128 30.57 -7.84 -4.68
CA LEU A 128 29.61 -7.48 -5.71
C LEU A 128 28.22 -7.97 -5.30
N LEU A 129 27.31 -7.02 -5.06
CA LEU A 129 25.90 -7.28 -4.88
C LEU A 129 25.20 -7.22 -6.25
N THR A 130 24.51 -8.30 -6.61
CA THR A 130 23.72 -8.41 -7.84
C THR A 130 22.27 -8.70 -7.50
N VAL A 131 21.34 -7.96 -8.11
CA VAL A 131 19.90 -8.14 -7.96
C VAL A 131 19.27 -8.32 -9.33
N ALA A 132 18.49 -9.37 -9.51
CA ALA A 132 17.60 -9.52 -10.66
C ALA A 132 16.15 -9.30 -10.22
N CYS A 133 15.44 -8.50 -10.98
CA CYS A 133 14.05 -8.14 -10.79
C CYS A 133 13.23 -8.58 -12.00
N ASP A 134 12.25 -9.45 -11.81
CA ASP A 134 11.30 -9.84 -12.85
C ASP A 134 10.05 -8.97 -12.78
N ASN A 135 9.75 -8.26 -13.86
CA ASN A 135 8.62 -7.34 -13.95
C ASN A 135 7.34 -7.96 -14.50
N ARG A 136 7.35 -9.25 -14.81
CA ARG A 136 6.19 -9.91 -15.41
C ARG A 136 5.04 -10.05 -14.43
N VAL A 137 3.84 -9.70 -14.90
CA VAL A 137 2.57 -9.94 -14.20
C VAL A 137 1.76 -11.01 -14.95
N ASN A 138 1.11 -11.89 -14.21
CA ASN A 138 0.32 -13.00 -14.72
C ASN A 138 -0.70 -13.47 -13.66
N HIS A 139 -1.40 -14.57 -13.92
CA HIS A 139 -2.40 -15.11 -12.99
C HIS A 139 -1.84 -15.61 -11.65
N SER A 140 -0.52 -15.67 -11.47
CA SER A 140 0.13 -16.07 -10.20
C SER A 140 0.72 -14.91 -9.42
N THR A 141 0.64 -13.68 -9.93
CA THR A 141 1.20 -12.48 -9.29
C THR A 141 0.11 -11.64 -8.60
N LEU A 142 0.52 -10.84 -7.63
CA LEU A 142 -0.28 -9.77 -7.03
C LEU A 142 0.49 -8.45 -7.17
N PRO A 143 -0.04 -7.48 -7.94
CA PRO A 143 -1.30 -7.48 -8.73
C PRO A 143 -1.33 -8.53 -9.85
N VAL A 144 -2.55 -8.86 -10.29
CA VAL A 144 -2.76 -9.87 -11.33
C VAL A 144 -2.58 -9.28 -12.73
N GLY A 145 -1.85 -9.98 -13.58
CA GLY A 145 -1.79 -9.70 -15.01
C GLY A 145 -2.59 -10.72 -15.81
N ASN A 146 -3.01 -10.31 -17.01
CA ASN A 146 -3.61 -11.22 -17.97
C ASN A 146 -2.55 -12.08 -18.66
N GLU A 147 -2.95 -13.28 -19.07
CA GLU A 147 -2.10 -14.18 -19.84
C GLU A 147 -1.93 -13.72 -21.30
N ASP A 148 -1.01 -14.34 -22.02
CA ASP A 148 -0.74 -14.02 -23.42
C ASP A 148 -2.01 -14.15 -24.28
N GLY A 149 -2.25 -13.13 -25.11
CA GLY A 149 -3.41 -13.04 -25.98
C GLY A 149 -4.66 -12.39 -25.38
N GLN A 150 -4.69 -12.16 -24.06
CA GLN A 150 -5.75 -11.39 -23.39
C GLN A 150 -5.50 -9.89 -23.49
N LEU A 151 -6.53 -9.08 -23.23
CA LEU A 151 -6.43 -7.62 -23.22
C LEU A 151 -5.83 -7.14 -21.89
N ALA A 152 -5.08 -6.04 -21.94
CA ALA A 152 -4.82 -5.27 -20.74
C ALA A 152 -6.11 -4.56 -20.29
N PHE A 153 -6.25 -4.33 -18.98
CA PHE A 153 -7.35 -3.55 -18.44
C PHE A 153 -7.37 -2.16 -19.09
N PHE A 154 -8.52 -1.73 -19.59
CA PHE A 154 -8.67 -0.52 -20.42
C PHE A 154 -7.79 -0.46 -21.68
N GLY A 155 -7.27 -1.58 -22.16
CA GLY A 155 -6.57 -1.65 -23.45
C GLY A 155 -7.49 -1.28 -24.62
N SER A 156 -6.87 -0.77 -25.70
CA SER A 156 -7.61 -0.30 -26.89
C SER A 156 -7.91 -1.38 -27.93
N ASP A 157 -7.73 -2.64 -27.59
CA ASP A 157 -7.88 -3.73 -28.53
C ASP A 157 -9.34 -4.05 -28.82
N ASN A 158 -9.76 -3.92 -30.06
CA ASN A 158 -11.08 -4.40 -30.48
C ASN A 158 -11.07 -5.91 -30.66
N ALA A 159 -11.67 -6.63 -29.71
CA ALA A 159 -11.83 -8.08 -29.80
C ALA A 159 -12.70 -8.46 -31.03
N GLY A 160 -12.36 -9.58 -31.65
CA GLY A 160 -13.15 -10.17 -32.74
C GLY A 160 -12.81 -9.66 -34.16
N ILE A 161 -11.84 -8.73 -34.31
CA ILE A 161 -11.34 -8.34 -35.65
C ILE A 161 -10.19 -9.30 -36.01
N PRO A 162 -10.31 -10.13 -37.08
CA PRO A 162 -9.32 -11.17 -37.38
C PRO A 162 -7.89 -10.68 -37.56
N SER A 163 -7.70 -9.49 -38.13
CA SER A 163 -6.37 -8.88 -38.29
C SER A 163 -5.77 -8.41 -36.95
N VAL A 164 -6.59 -7.91 -36.04
CA VAL A 164 -6.17 -7.53 -34.69
C VAL A 164 -5.76 -8.77 -33.91
N GLU A 165 -6.56 -9.84 -33.95
CA GLU A 165 -6.24 -11.10 -33.31
C GLU A 165 -4.97 -11.75 -33.88
N ALA A 166 -4.73 -11.65 -35.17
CA ALA A 166 -3.49 -12.08 -35.82
C ALA A 166 -2.29 -11.26 -35.34
N ALA A 167 -2.44 -9.93 -35.27
CA ALA A 167 -1.40 -9.04 -34.79
C ALA A 167 -1.05 -9.29 -33.32
N LYS A 168 -2.04 -9.52 -32.45
CA LYS A 168 -1.81 -9.90 -31.05
C LYS A 168 -0.98 -11.17 -30.90
N ARG A 169 -1.31 -12.22 -31.68
CA ARG A 169 -0.55 -13.48 -31.68
C ARG A 169 0.86 -13.34 -32.22
N ALA A 170 1.10 -12.40 -33.14
CA ALA A 170 2.41 -12.14 -33.70
C ALA A 170 3.25 -11.14 -32.88
N ALA A 171 2.64 -10.43 -31.94
CA ALA A 171 3.33 -9.45 -31.12
C ALA A 171 4.34 -10.12 -30.17
N ALA A 172 5.42 -9.41 -29.87
CA ALA A 172 6.35 -9.81 -28.83
C ALA A 172 5.62 -9.89 -27.47
N PRO A 173 6.05 -10.78 -26.56
CA PRO A 173 5.51 -10.85 -25.21
C PRO A 173 5.59 -9.49 -24.51
N GLN A 174 4.54 -9.12 -23.79
CA GLN A 174 4.44 -7.87 -23.04
C GLN A 174 3.58 -8.05 -21.80
N ASN A 175 3.78 -7.21 -20.79
CA ASN A 175 2.90 -7.17 -19.63
C ASN A 175 1.49 -6.70 -20.04
N ARG A 176 0.49 -7.37 -19.54
CA ARG A 176 -0.94 -7.06 -19.74
C ARG A 176 -1.60 -6.92 -18.36
N PRO A 177 -1.45 -5.77 -17.69
CA PRO A 177 -2.04 -5.57 -16.37
C PRO A 177 -3.56 -5.76 -16.40
N ASN A 178 -4.10 -6.47 -15.41
CA ASN A 178 -5.54 -6.52 -15.14
C ASN A 178 -5.94 -5.49 -14.07
N PHE A 179 -5.27 -4.33 -14.10
CA PHE A 179 -5.43 -3.22 -13.14
C PHE A 179 -5.14 -1.88 -13.82
N ASP A 180 -5.67 -0.78 -13.28
CA ASP A 180 -5.64 0.55 -13.88
C ASP A 180 -4.53 1.45 -13.31
N PHE A 181 -3.30 0.96 -13.28
CA PHE A 181 -2.10 1.75 -13.04
C PHE A 181 -0.91 1.17 -13.81
N PHE A 182 0.10 2.00 -14.08
CA PHE A 182 1.26 1.51 -14.82
C PHE A 182 2.01 0.44 -14.02
N ASN A 183 2.41 -0.64 -14.69
CA ASN A 183 3.17 -1.74 -14.08
C ASN A 183 4.63 -1.32 -13.86
N TYR A 184 4.83 -0.39 -12.94
CA TYR A 184 6.16 0.02 -12.53
C TYR A 184 6.93 -1.13 -11.88
N ALA A 185 8.20 -1.27 -12.23
CA ALA A 185 9.06 -2.32 -11.71
C ALA A 185 10.45 -1.80 -11.33
N GLY A 186 11.13 -2.55 -10.47
CA GLY A 186 12.46 -2.22 -10.00
C GLY A 186 12.60 -2.29 -8.48
N ILE A 187 13.66 -1.69 -7.98
CA ILE A 187 13.93 -1.55 -6.54
C ILE A 187 13.29 -0.24 -6.08
N HIS A 188 12.05 -0.32 -5.59
CA HIS A 188 11.22 0.86 -5.30
C HIS A 188 11.48 1.50 -3.95
N ARG A 189 12.04 0.76 -3.00
CA ARG A 189 12.23 1.21 -1.62
C ARG A 189 13.67 1.03 -1.20
N PRO A 190 14.11 1.67 -0.10
CA PRO A 190 15.48 1.67 0.33
C PRO A 190 16.11 0.27 0.42
N VAL A 191 17.38 0.19 0.03
CA VAL A 191 18.23 -0.97 0.26
C VAL A 191 19.19 -0.64 1.39
N VAL A 192 19.19 -1.48 2.42
CA VAL A 192 19.91 -1.21 3.66
C VAL A 192 20.79 -2.40 4.03
N LEU A 193 22.05 -2.14 4.37
CA LEU A 193 22.88 -3.04 5.15
C LEU A 193 22.81 -2.60 6.61
N TYR A 194 22.39 -3.49 7.51
CA TYR A 194 22.36 -3.15 8.92
C TYR A 194 23.03 -4.23 9.76
N THR A 195 23.42 -3.85 10.98
CA THR A 195 24.06 -4.79 11.91
C THR A 195 23.26 -4.88 13.20
N THR A 196 23.42 -6.02 13.89
CA THR A 196 22.96 -6.22 15.25
C THR A 196 24.06 -6.91 16.07
N PRO A 197 24.01 -6.90 17.42
CA PRO A 197 24.71 -7.87 18.23
C PRO A 197 24.36 -9.31 17.82
N LYS A 198 25.09 -10.31 18.33
CA LYS A 198 24.83 -11.73 18.03
C LYS A 198 23.54 -12.24 18.66
N GLU A 199 23.28 -11.83 19.91
CA GLU A 199 21.98 -11.96 20.54
C GLU A 199 21.23 -10.65 20.30
N TYR A 200 20.07 -10.70 19.68
CA TYR A 200 19.37 -9.52 19.21
C TYR A 200 17.85 -9.65 19.37
N ILE A 201 17.20 -8.51 19.39
CA ILE A 201 15.74 -8.36 19.34
C ILE A 201 15.29 -8.61 17.90
N GLU A 202 14.49 -9.68 17.71
CA GLU A 202 14.02 -10.13 16.38
C GLU A 202 12.68 -9.54 15.99
N ASP A 203 11.76 -9.40 16.96
CA ASP A 203 10.42 -8.84 16.74
C ASP A 203 9.87 -8.20 18.02
N VAL A 204 9.02 -7.21 17.84
CA VAL A 204 8.32 -6.50 18.90
C VAL A 204 6.84 -6.40 18.55
N THR A 205 5.99 -6.72 19.51
CA THR A 205 4.53 -6.53 19.42
C THR A 205 4.07 -5.67 20.58
N VAL A 206 3.29 -4.61 20.29
CA VAL A 206 2.73 -3.70 21.28
C VAL A 206 1.22 -3.63 21.12
N VAL A 207 0.48 -3.91 22.18
CA VAL A 207 -0.98 -3.87 22.21
C VAL A 207 -1.43 -2.91 23.31
N PRO A 208 -1.62 -1.62 22.99
CA PRO A 208 -2.06 -0.62 23.95
C PRO A 208 -3.58 -0.63 24.13
N ALA A 209 -4.04 -0.31 25.33
CA ALA A 209 -5.44 -0.07 25.65
C ALA A 209 -5.64 1.37 26.17
N VAL A 210 -6.83 1.92 25.94
CA VAL A 210 -7.15 3.33 26.28
C VAL A 210 -7.11 3.66 27.78
N ASP A 211 -7.10 2.65 28.65
CA ASP A 211 -6.91 2.80 30.09
C ASP A 211 -5.43 2.94 30.51
N GLY A 212 -4.51 2.98 29.54
CA GLY A 212 -3.07 3.05 29.77
C GLY A 212 -2.38 1.71 29.93
N THR A 213 -3.12 0.60 29.87
CA THR A 213 -2.54 -0.74 29.87
C THR A 213 -1.87 -1.03 28.52
N VAL A 214 -0.62 -1.47 28.52
CA VAL A 214 0.16 -1.84 27.34
C VAL A 214 0.66 -3.27 27.51
N GLN A 215 0.14 -4.19 26.72
CA GLN A 215 0.71 -5.54 26.60
C GLN A 215 1.85 -5.49 25.59
N TYR A 216 2.96 -6.17 25.89
CA TYR A 216 4.10 -6.25 24.99
C TYR A 216 4.62 -7.69 24.89
N ALA A 217 5.20 -7.99 23.72
CA ALA A 217 5.96 -9.20 23.50
C ALA A 217 7.21 -8.87 22.68
N VAL A 218 8.36 -9.32 23.15
CA VAL A 218 9.68 -9.12 22.52
C VAL A 218 10.26 -10.48 22.19
N LYS A 219 10.46 -10.76 20.91
CA LYS A 219 11.13 -11.98 20.47
C LYS A 219 12.62 -11.73 20.37
N THR A 220 13.43 -12.58 20.99
CA THR A 220 14.89 -12.48 20.99
C THR A 220 15.54 -13.77 20.52
N THR A 221 16.79 -13.70 20.06
CA THR A 221 17.54 -14.88 19.57
C THR A 221 18.43 -15.51 20.63
N GLY A 222 18.47 -14.94 21.83
CA GLY A 222 19.32 -15.41 22.91
C GLY A 222 18.58 -15.52 24.24
N SER A 223 19.36 -15.61 25.33
CA SER A 223 18.85 -15.72 26.69
C SER A 223 19.18 -14.50 27.58
N ALA A 224 19.70 -13.42 26.97
CA ALA A 224 20.01 -12.19 27.68
C ALA A 224 18.73 -11.60 28.32
N PRO A 225 18.83 -10.99 29.52
CA PRO A 225 17.70 -10.33 30.15
C PRO A 225 17.13 -9.22 29.25
N VAL A 226 15.81 -9.14 29.20
CA VAL A 226 15.08 -8.09 28.48
C VAL A 226 14.53 -7.10 29.49
N HIS A 227 14.84 -5.82 29.29
CA HIS A 227 14.24 -4.72 30.02
C HIS A 227 13.49 -3.84 29.04
N VAL A 228 12.29 -3.44 29.42
CA VAL A 228 11.44 -2.54 28.63
C VAL A 228 11.10 -1.30 29.44
N THR A 229 11.19 -0.13 28.81
CA THR A 229 10.86 1.16 29.39
C THR A 229 9.97 1.93 28.43
N VAL A 230 8.82 2.38 28.90
CA VAL A 230 7.97 3.29 28.12
C VAL A 230 8.48 4.70 28.33
N LEU A 231 8.82 5.38 27.24
CA LEU A 231 9.20 6.79 27.21
C LEU A 231 8.03 7.62 26.68
N ASP A 232 7.81 8.79 27.27
CA ASP A 232 6.87 9.78 26.76
C ASP A 232 7.44 10.54 25.54
N ALA A 233 6.70 11.49 24.99
CA ALA A 233 7.12 12.27 23.81
C ALA A 233 8.35 13.16 24.08
N ASP A 234 8.66 13.46 25.34
CA ASP A 234 9.82 14.24 25.75
C ASP A 234 11.03 13.33 26.11
N GLY A 235 10.86 12.01 26.01
CA GLY A 235 11.89 11.01 26.31
C GLY A 235 12.01 10.65 27.80
N ASN A 236 11.06 11.04 28.64
CA ASN A 236 11.07 10.69 30.06
C ASN A 236 10.50 9.27 30.25
N ALA A 237 11.12 8.48 31.12
CA ALA A 237 10.62 7.17 31.52
C ALA A 237 9.34 7.31 32.37
N VAL A 238 8.23 6.76 31.89
CA VAL A 238 6.93 6.81 32.58
C VAL A 238 6.52 5.47 33.20
N ALA A 239 7.05 4.37 32.67
CA ALA A 239 6.82 3.03 33.22
C ALA A 239 7.91 2.06 32.72
N SER A 240 8.12 0.94 33.43
CA SER A 240 9.09 -0.09 33.03
C SER A 240 8.68 -1.49 33.50
N ALA A 241 9.22 -2.51 32.84
CA ALA A 241 9.07 -3.92 33.19
C ALA A 241 10.30 -4.73 32.77
N GLU A 242 10.36 -5.98 33.26
CA GLU A 242 11.38 -6.96 32.89
C GLU A 242 10.73 -8.18 32.22
N GLY A 243 11.45 -8.82 31.32
CA GLY A 243 11.02 -10.04 30.64
C GLY A 243 10.62 -9.82 29.19
N THR A 244 10.49 -10.92 28.47
CA THR A 244 10.19 -10.93 27.03
C THR A 244 8.71 -10.69 26.74
N GLU A 245 7.84 -10.80 27.73
CA GLU A 245 6.40 -10.53 27.60
C GLU A 245 5.86 -10.00 28.93
N GLY A 246 4.85 -9.18 28.87
CA GLY A 246 4.23 -8.62 30.07
C GLY A 246 3.21 -7.53 29.80
N THR A 247 2.83 -6.88 30.90
CA THR A 247 1.89 -5.76 30.88
C THR A 247 2.50 -4.59 31.64
N ILE A 248 2.45 -3.41 31.05
CA ILE A 248 2.90 -2.16 31.66
C ILE A 248 1.68 -1.24 31.76
N THR A 249 1.58 -0.44 32.83
CA THR A 249 0.54 0.59 32.94
C THR A 249 1.17 1.97 32.85
N ILE A 250 0.74 2.78 31.90
CA ILE A 250 1.13 4.18 31.75
C ILE A 250 0.20 5.02 32.60
N PRO A 251 0.70 5.71 33.63
CA PRO A 251 -0.13 6.64 34.38
C PRO A 251 -0.46 7.88 33.54
N GLU A 252 -1.67 8.41 33.66
CA GLU A 252 -2.11 9.62 32.95
C GLU A 252 -1.87 9.53 31.43
N VAL A 253 -2.37 8.45 30.82
CA VAL A 253 -2.14 8.13 29.42
C VAL A 253 -2.67 9.19 28.46
N HIS A 254 -1.87 9.58 27.47
CA HIS A 254 -2.26 10.41 26.33
C HIS A 254 -2.66 9.53 25.16
N LEU A 255 -3.87 9.75 24.63
CA LEU A 255 -4.36 8.97 23.50
C LEU A 255 -3.82 9.53 22.18
N TRP A 256 -3.58 8.64 21.22
CA TRP A 256 -3.32 9.00 19.85
C TRP A 256 -4.65 9.33 19.15
N GLU A 257 -4.75 10.52 18.57
CA GLU A 257 -5.91 10.95 17.77
C GLU A 257 -5.44 11.58 16.46
N PRO A 258 -6.19 11.36 15.35
CA PRO A 258 -5.91 12.06 14.09
C PRO A 258 -6.14 13.56 14.24
N ARG A 259 -5.46 14.37 13.45
CA ARG A 259 -5.68 15.81 13.45
C ARG A 259 -7.15 16.17 13.12
N PRO A 260 -7.72 17.20 13.76
CA PRO A 260 -7.08 18.22 14.61
C PRO A 260 -6.79 17.79 16.07
N GLY A 261 -7.00 16.51 16.42
CA GLY A 261 -6.54 15.95 17.69
C GLY A 261 -5.01 15.88 17.76
N THR A 262 -4.51 15.23 18.79
CA THR A 262 -3.08 15.09 19.04
C THR A 262 -2.62 13.67 18.70
N PRO A 263 -1.77 13.48 17.68
CA PRO A 263 -1.18 12.17 17.39
C PRO A 263 -0.03 11.87 18.36
N TYR A 264 -0.39 11.63 19.64
CA TYR A 264 0.59 11.41 20.70
C TYR A 264 1.26 10.04 20.58
N LEU A 265 2.59 10.02 20.60
CA LEU A 265 3.38 8.81 20.47
C LEU A 265 4.24 8.57 21.70
N TYR A 266 4.29 7.32 22.13
CA TYR A 266 5.22 6.78 23.10
C TYR A 266 6.29 5.95 22.37
N THR A 267 7.40 5.71 23.08
CA THR A 267 8.44 4.77 22.64
C THR A 267 8.56 3.65 23.67
N LEU A 268 8.49 2.40 23.22
CA LEU A 268 8.91 1.25 23.99
C LEU A 268 10.40 1.04 23.74
N HIS A 269 11.24 1.55 24.66
CA HIS A 269 12.68 1.37 24.67
C HIS A 269 13.01 0.00 25.23
N ILE A 270 13.69 -0.84 24.46
CA ILE A 270 13.95 -2.23 24.77
C ILE A 270 15.46 -2.49 24.77
N THR A 271 15.97 -3.05 25.85
CA THR A 271 17.35 -3.53 25.92
C THR A 271 17.37 -5.05 26.10
N CYS A 272 18.25 -5.74 25.37
CA CYS A 272 18.47 -7.18 25.47
C CYS A 272 19.97 -7.48 25.39
N GLY A 273 20.60 -7.65 26.55
CA GLY A 273 22.05 -7.76 26.62
C GLY A 273 22.77 -6.55 26.04
N ALA A 274 23.43 -6.70 24.89
CA ALA A 274 24.09 -5.61 24.19
C ALA A 274 23.21 -4.96 23.10
N ASP A 275 22.03 -5.47 22.85
CA ASP A 275 21.14 -4.96 21.82
C ASP A 275 20.12 -3.95 22.37
N VAL A 276 19.77 -2.98 21.54
CA VAL A 276 18.79 -1.92 21.84
C VAL A 276 17.86 -1.76 20.65
N TYR A 277 16.56 -1.58 20.93
CA TYR A 277 15.55 -1.25 19.92
C TYR A 277 14.46 -0.34 20.48
N ASP A 278 14.04 0.64 19.70
CA ASP A 278 13.02 1.63 20.05
C ASP A 278 11.76 1.44 19.20
N GLN A 279 10.71 0.86 19.79
CA GLN A 279 9.43 0.71 19.09
C GLN A 279 8.49 1.87 19.40
N THR A 280 8.26 2.73 18.44
CA THR A 280 7.23 3.79 18.54
C THR A 280 5.82 3.19 18.52
N PHE A 281 4.92 3.69 19.35
CA PHE A 281 3.52 3.30 19.37
C PHE A 281 2.61 4.44 19.86
N GLY A 282 1.33 4.40 19.51
CA GLY A 282 0.31 5.31 20.00
C GLY A 282 -0.79 4.55 20.73
N VAL A 283 -1.32 5.10 21.78
CA VAL A 283 -2.41 4.49 22.55
C VAL A 283 -3.75 4.89 21.95
N ARG A 284 -4.46 3.94 21.36
CA ARG A 284 -5.81 4.15 20.80
C ARG A 284 -6.59 2.85 20.78
N SER A 285 -7.92 2.94 20.68
CA SER A 285 -8.81 1.83 20.30
C SER A 285 -9.48 2.13 18.96
N ILE A 286 -9.76 1.09 18.18
CA ILE A 286 -10.60 1.15 16.98
C ILE A 286 -11.55 -0.05 17.01
N GLU A 287 -12.84 0.19 16.81
CA GLU A 287 -13.86 -0.86 16.84
C GLU A 287 -15.04 -0.52 15.93
N VAL A 288 -15.71 -1.55 15.46
CA VAL A 288 -17.02 -1.44 14.81
C VAL A 288 -18.11 -1.74 15.85
N ARG A 289 -19.05 -0.82 16.00
CA ARG A 289 -20.20 -0.98 16.89
C ARG A 289 -21.49 -0.65 16.17
N GLY A 290 -22.25 -1.67 15.82
CA GLY A 290 -23.45 -1.50 14.99
C GLY A 290 -23.08 -0.93 13.61
N THR A 291 -23.61 0.23 13.29
CA THR A 291 -23.36 0.92 12.00
C THR A 291 -22.28 2.02 12.09
N GLN A 292 -21.51 2.05 13.17
CA GLN A 292 -20.49 3.07 13.40
C GLN A 292 -19.10 2.47 13.51
N VAL A 293 -18.09 3.23 13.13
CA VAL A 293 -16.68 2.99 13.44
C VAL A 293 -16.30 3.95 14.55
N LEU A 294 -15.75 3.41 15.65
CA LEU A 294 -15.37 4.22 16.81
C LEU A 294 -13.86 4.24 16.96
N LEU A 295 -13.28 5.41 17.09
CA LEU A 295 -11.91 5.63 17.52
C LEU A 295 -11.92 6.24 18.93
N ASN A 296 -11.25 5.58 19.86
CA ASN A 296 -11.25 5.98 21.29
C ASN A 296 -12.69 6.14 21.85
N GLY A 297 -13.60 5.25 21.42
CA GLY A 297 -15.02 5.29 21.82
C GLY A 297 -15.87 6.41 21.17
N LYS A 298 -15.29 7.22 20.29
CA LYS A 298 -15.98 8.33 19.61
C LYS A 298 -16.31 7.95 18.16
N PRO A 299 -17.55 8.21 17.65
CA PRO A 299 -17.90 7.95 16.26
C PRO A 299 -16.99 8.72 15.29
N LEU A 300 -16.30 7.99 14.43
CA LEU A 300 -15.34 8.51 13.46
C LEU A 300 -16.00 8.68 12.08
N TYR A 301 -15.66 9.76 11.37
CA TYR A 301 -15.95 9.92 9.97
C TYR A 301 -14.68 10.06 9.15
N PHE A 302 -14.50 9.18 8.15
CA PHE A 302 -13.33 9.20 7.28
C PHE A 302 -13.51 10.21 6.15
N LYS A 303 -12.54 11.11 6.03
CA LYS A 303 -12.40 12.07 4.92
C LYS A 303 -11.08 11.76 4.25
N GLY A 304 -11.12 10.96 3.19
CA GLY A 304 -9.93 10.27 2.74
C GLY A 304 -9.62 10.39 1.26
N PHE A 305 -8.38 10.06 0.96
CA PHE A 305 -7.89 9.87 -0.39
C PHE A 305 -7.48 8.43 -0.63
N CYS A 306 -7.83 7.89 -1.79
CA CYS A 306 -7.04 6.84 -2.41
C CYS A 306 -5.80 7.48 -3.04
N LYS A 307 -4.65 6.84 -2.96
CA LYS A 307 -3.39 7.40 -3.45
C LYS A 307 -2.54 6.32 -4.11
N HIS A 308 -1.76 6.69 -5.13
CA HIS A 308 -0.66 5.89 -5.65
C HIS A 308 0.69 6.49 -5.24
N GLU A 309 1.71 5.63 -5.04
CA GLU A 309 3.11 6.05 -4.94
C GLU A 309 3.63 6.35 -6.36
N ASP A 310 3.09 7.39 -7.01
CA ASP A 310 3.37 7.75 -8.40
C ASP A 310 3.80 9.22 -8.51
N PHE A 311 4.90 9.44 -9.22
CA PHE A 311 5.39 10.78 -9.54
C PHE A 311 6.21 10.75 -10.83
N THR A 312 6.20 11.86 -11.57
CA THR A 312 6.81 11.94 -12.92
C THR A 312 8.30 11.65 -12.96
N ALA A 313 9.06 11.98 -11.91
CA ALA A 313 10.51 11.86 -11.92
C ALA A 313 11.04 10.43 -11.68
N HIS A 314 10.26 9.58 -11.00
CA HIS A 314 10.76 8.26 -10.56
C HIS A 314 9.74 7.13 -10.73
N GLY A 315 8.58 7.40 -11.37
CA GLY A 315 7.48 6.44 -11.44
C GLY A 315 7.02 6.06 -10.03
N ARG A 316 7.09 4.76 -9.68
CA ARG A 316 6.97 4.32 -8.29
C ARG A 316 8.35 4.31 -7.65
N GLY A 317 8.48 4.94 -6.49
CA GLY A 317 9.74 4.97 -5.76
C GLY A 317 9.59 5.73 -4.45
N PHE A 318 10.31 5.31 -3.43
CA PHE A 318 10.35 6.03 -2.16
C PHE A 318 11.04 7.39 -2.33
N ASP A 319 10.31 8.45 -2.01
CA ASP A 319 10.81 9.82 -2.00
C ASP A 319 10.33 10.53 -0.73
N PRO A 320 11.21 10.77 0.24
CA PRO A 320 10.83 11.40 1.51
C PRO A 320 10.33 12.85 1.32
N VAL A 321 10.82 13.56 0.31
CA VAL A 321 10.37 14.94 0.03
C VAL A 321 8.95 14.94 -0.49
N LEU A 322 8.64 14.00 -1.39
CA LEU A 322 7.28 13.83 -1.92
C LEU A 322 6.31 13.38 -0.82
N ASN A 323 6.71 12.45 0.06
CA ASN A 323 5.87 12.00 1.17
C ASN A 323 5.50 13.17 2.11
N VAL A 324 6.47 13.99 2.50
CA VAL A 324 6.20 15.19 3.33
C VAL A 324 5.29 16.18 2.59
N LYS A 325 5.51 16.39 1.29
CA LYS A 325 4.65 17.26 0.48
C LYS A 325 3.22 16.73 0.41
N ASP A 326 3.05 15.45 0.15
CA ASP A 326 1.72 14.82 0.04
C ASP A 326 0.97 14.86 1.38
N VAL A 327 1.64 14.59 2.50
CA VAL A 327 1.04 14.71 3.84
C VAL A 327 0.62 16.16 4.15
N ASN A 328 1.43 17.14 3.81
CA ASN A 328 1.05 18.55 3.97
C ASN A 328 -0.16 18.92 3.10
N LEU A 329 -0.29 18.35 1.90
CA LEU A 329 -1.46 18.56 1.04
C LEU A 329 -2.71 17.87 1.58
N ILE A 330 -2.57 16.68 2.18
CA ILE A 330 -3.66 15.98 2.88
C ILE A 330 -4.20 16.84 4.02
N HIS A 331 -3.31 17.40 4.85
CA HIS A 331 -3.71 18.34 5.90
C HIS A 331 -4.34 19.63 5.35
N TRP A 332 -3.74 20.22 4.32
CA TRP A 332 -4.30 21.39 3.66
C TRP A 332 -5.71 21.13 3.11
N ALA A 333 -5.98 19.92 2.64
CA ALA A 333 -7.30 19.49 2.17
C ALA A 333 -8.33 19.27 3.30
N ASN A 334 -7.94 19.32 4.57
CA ASN A 334 -8.75 18.94 5.74
C ASN A 334 -9.15 17.44 5.74
N ALA A 335 -8.40 16.60 5.01
CA ALA A 335 -8.54 15.16 5.07
C ALA A 335 -7.92 14.58 6.34
N ASN A 336 -8.41 13.43 6.79
CA ASN A 336 -7.90 12.72 7.96
C ASN A 336 -7.45 11.29 7.65
N ALA A 337 -7.62 10.80 6.41
CA ALA A 337 -7.37 9.42 6.06
C ALA A 337 -6.74 9.24 4.68
N VAL A 338 -6.03 8.12 4.52
CA VAL A 338 -5.49 7.62 3.24
C VAL A 338 -5.75 6.12 3.14
N ARG A 339 -6.17 5.66 1.95
CA ARG A 339 -6.13 4.25 1.57
C ARG A 339 -4.91 4.02 0.69
N THR A 340 -4.10 3.03 1.06
CA THR A 340 -2.89 2.67 0.33
C THR A 340 -3.23 1.85 -0.92
N SER A 341 -3.96 2.44 -1.84
CA SER A 341 -4.40 1.75 -3.07
C SER A 341 -3.24 1.60 -4.05
N HIS A 342 -2.98 0.40 -4.58
CA HIS A 342 -3.59 -0.88 -4.21
C HIS A 342 -2.48 -1.83 -3.71
N TYR A 343 -1.69 -1.43 -2.72
CA TYR A 343 -0.53 -2.16 -2.17
C TYR A 343 -0.03 -1.48 -0.90
N PRO A 344 0.61 -2.20 0.03
CA PRO A 344 1.26 -1.57 1.19
C PRO A 344 2.33 -0.57 0.74
N TYR A 345 2.40 0.59 1.40
CA TYR A 345 3.37 1.64 1.07
C TYR A 345 4.74 1.42 1.75
N ALA A 346 5.68 2.34 1.53
CA ALA A 346 6.95 2.33 2.25
C ALA A 346 6.72 2.54 3.75
N GLU A 347 7.49 1.85 4.61
CA GLU A 347 7.32 1.91 6.07
C GLU A 347 7.45 3.32 6.61
N GLU A 348 8.33 4.11 6.02
CA GLU A 348 8.54 5.52 6.37
C GLU A 348 7.31 6.40 6.13
N PHE A 349 6.39 5.98 5.26
CA PHE A 349 5.12 6.68 5.07
C PHE A 349 4.18 6.45 6.26
N TYR A 350 4.15 5.23 6.83
CA TYR A 350 3.35 4.95 8.03
C TYR A 350 3.93 5.66 9.25
N ASP A 351 5.25 5.69 9.42
CA ASP A 351 5.91 6.50 10.46
C ASP A 351 5.52 7.98 10.37
N LEU A 352 5.42 8.51 9.16
CA LEU A 352 4.98 9.88 8.95
C LEU A 352 3.50 10.06 9.27
N CYS A 353 2.64 9.11 8.88
CA CYS A 353 1.22 9.11 9.22
C CYS A 353 0.98 9.01 10.74
N ASP A 354 1.78 8.21 11.45
CA ASP A 354 1.73 8.11 12.91
C ASP A 354 1.99 9.46 13.58
N ARG A 355 3.03 10.18 13.14
CA ARG A 355 3.42 11.48 13.68
C ARG A 355 2.47 12.59 13.30
N GLU A 356 1.93 12.53 12.10
CA GLU A 356 1.07 13.58 11.55
C GLU A 356 -0.42 13.35 11.80
N GLY A 357 -0.80 12.21 12.38
CA GLY A 357 -2.19 11.89 12.71
C GLY A 357 -3.07 11.69 11.48
N ILE A 358 -2.60 10.88 10.53
CA ILE A 358 -3.37 10.46 9.35
C ILE A 358 -3.77 9.00 9.53
N LEU A 359 -5.05 8.71 9.43
CA LEU A 359 -5.59 7.36 9.47
C LEU A 359 -5.25 6.62 8.19
N VAL A 360 -4.89 5.35 8.30
CA VAL A 360 -4.53 4.52 7.15
C VAL A 360 -5.44 3.29 7.06
N MET A 361 -6.03 3.10 5.90
CA MET A 361 -6.60 1.84 5.44
C MET A 361 -5.53 1.15 4.61
N ASP A 362 -4.89 0.12 5.17
CA ASP A 362 -3.77 -0.56 4.55
C ASP A 362 -4.25 -1.75 3.72
N GLU A 363 -3.79 -1.82 2.45
CA GLU A 363 -4.36 -2.75 1.47
C GLU A 363 -3.31 -3.69 0.89
N THR A 364 -3.66 -4.96 0.75
CA THR A 364 -2.82 -5.95 0.04
C THR A 364 -2.79 -5.67 -1.47
N PRO A 365 -1.77 -6.13 -2.21
CA PRO A 365 -1.68 -5.91 -3.65
C PRO A 365 -2.63 -6.80 -4.46
N ALA A 366 -3.72 -7.27 -3.87
CA ALA A 366 -4.69 -8.15 -4.50
C ALA A 366 -5.70 -7.37 -5.33
N VAL A 367 -5.29 -6.93 -6.51
CA VAL A 367 -6.12 -6.27 -7.53
C VAL A 367 -6.03 -7.03 -8.85
N GLY A 368 -7.14 -7.02 -9.62
CA GLY A 368 -7.23 -7.71 -10.90
C GLY A 368 -7.64 -9.19 -10.78
N ILE A 369 -8.19 -9.63 -9.66
CA ILE A 369 -8.71 -11.00 -9.48
C ILE A 369 -10.11 -11.08 -10.10
N GLY A 370 -10.17 -11.25 -11.42
CA GLY A 370 -11.41 -11.33 -12.18
C GLY A 370 -11.18 -11.89 -13.57
N GLY A 371 -12.21 -12.49 -14.15
CA GLY A 371 -12.19 -13.07 -15.49
C GLY A 371 -13.55 -13.03 -16.16
N GLY A 372 -14.53 -12.37 -15.53
CA GLY A 372 -15.93 -12.39 -15.94
C GLY A 372 -16.53 -13.81 -15.93
N ALA A 373 -17.68 -13.98 -16.57
CA ALA A 373 -18.42 -15.26 -16.54
C ALA A 373 -17.67 -16.45 -17.20
N ALA A 374 -16.60 -16.19 -17.95
CA ALA A 374 -15.89 -17.23 -18.71
C ALA A 374 -14.74 -17.90 -17.94
N VAL A 375 -14.19 -17.24 -16.91
CA VAL A 375 -13.01 -17.68 -16.16
C VAL A 375 -13.27 -17.55 -14.67
N ASN A 376 -13.15 -18.66 -13.95
CA ASN A 376 -13.28 -18.65 -12.49
C ASN A 376 -11.90 -18.41 -11.84
N PRO A 377 -11.57 -17.16 -11.43
CA PRO A 377 -10.25 -16.83 -10.94
C PRO A 377 -9.89 -17.56 -9.64
N TYR A 378 -10.88 -17.92 -8.84
CA TYR A 378 -10.68 -18.59 -7.55
C TYR A 378 -10.27 -20.06 -7.68
N LYS A 379 -10.53 -20.68 -8.84
CA LYS A 379 -10.12 -22.05 -9.17
C LYS A 379 -8.95 -22.13 -10.13
N GLU A 380 -8.85 -21.15 -11.02
CA GLU A 380 -7.90 -21.18 -12.12
C GLU A 380 -6.60 -20.45 -11.80
N TYR A 381 -6.65 -19.38 -10.95
CA TYR A 381 -5.46 -18.62 -10.59
C TYR A 381 -4.77 -19.22 -9.34
N PRO A 382 -3.48 -19.53 -9.40
CA PRO A 382 -2.75 -20.13 -8.27
C PRO A 382 -2.32 -19.04 -7.26
N LEU A 383 -3.28 -18.30 -6.68
CA LEU A 383 -3.01 -17.12 -5.86
C LEU A 383 -3.11 -17.35 -4.36
N ALA A 384 -3.89 -18.33 -3.90
CA ALA A 384 -4.29 -18.42 -2.50
C ALA A 384 -3.12 -18.46 -1.50
N GLU A 385 -2.05 -19.21 -1.80
CA GLU A 385 -0.87 -19.27 -0.94
C GLU A 385 -0.09 -17.95 -0.95
N HIS A 386 0.13 -17.39 -2.14
CA HIS A 386 0.82 -16.10 -2.29
C HIS A 386 0.06 -14.96 -1.63
N HIS A 387 -1.28 -14.97 -1.70
CA HIS A 387 -2.10 -13.95 -1.02
C HIS A 387 -2.00 -14.06 0.50
N ARG A 388 -2.03 -15.28 1.07
CA ARG A 388 -1.79 -15.48 2.50
C ARG A 388 -0.41 -14.98 2.92
N GLN A 389 0.62 -15.23 2.11
CA GLN A 389 1.96 -14.74 2.36
C GLN A 389 1.99 -13.20 2.43
N VAL A 390 1.50 -12.50 1.40
CA VAL A 390 1.58 -11.03 1.37
C VAL A 390 0.71 -10.38 2.45
N LEU A 391 -0.44 -10.97 2.79
CA LEU A 391 -1.28 -10.51 3.91
C LEU A 391 -0.54 -10.64 5.24
N ALA A 392 0.11 -11.78 5.47
CA ALA A 392 0.87 -12.01 6.69
C ALA A 392 2.10 -11.07 6.79
N GLU A 393 2.81 -10.87 5.70
CA GLU A 393 3.94 -9.92 5.63
C GLU A 393 3.49 -8.49 5.92
N MET A 394 2.36 -8.03 5.35
CA MET A 394 1.79 -6.71 5.57
C MET A 394 1.41 -6.51 7.04
N ILE A 395 0.58 -7.39 7.61
CA ILE A 395 0.12 -7.25 9.00
C ILE A 395 1.30 -7.36 9.98
N HIS A 396 2.22 -8.30 9.76
CA HIS A 396 3.38 -8.44 10.63
C HIS A 396 4.29 -7.21 10.62
N ARG A 397 4.45 -6.57 9.46
CA ARG A 397 5.22 -5.34 9.29
C ARG A 397 4.55 -4.16 10.01
N ASP A 398 3.22 -3.99 9.81
CA ASP A 398 2.51 -2.75 10.14
C ASP A 398 1.69 -2.84 11.45
N LYS A 399 1.76 -3.98 12.15
CA LYS A 399 0.95 -4.26 13.36
C LYS A 399 1.07 -3.22 14.48
N ASN A 400 2.20 -2.53 14.61
CA ASN A 400 2.46 -1.57 15.70
C ASN A 400 2.11 -0.12 15.34
N HIS A 401 1.81 0.20 14.07
CA HIS A 401 1.46 1.55 13.65
C HIS A 401 0.07 1.97 14.15
N PRO A 402 -0.05 3.03 14.98
CA PRO A 402 -1.35 3.53 15.42
C PRO A 402 -2.19 4.13 14.30
N CYS A 403 -1.57 4.65 13.23
CA CYS A 403 -2.25 5.20 12.07
C CYS A 403 -3.02 4.13 11.28
N VAL A 404 -2.57 2.87 11.27
CA VAL A 404 -3.28 1.78 10.60
C VAL A 404 -4.50 1.39 11.42
N VAL A 405 -5.69 1.68 10.90
CA VAL A 405 -6.98 1.48 11.58
C VAL A 405 -7.89 0.47 10.87
N LEU A 406 -7.60 0.13 9.62
CA LEU A 406 -8.35 -0.83 8.81
C LEU A 406 -7.37 -1.66 7.98
N TRP A 407 -7.68 -2.95 7.83
CA TRP A 407 -7.04 -3.83 6.87
C TRP A 407 -7.96 -4.08 5.67
N SER A 408 -7.46 -3.87 4.46
CA SER A 408 -8.16 -4.21 3.22
C SER A 408 -7.52 -5.43 2.58
N LEU A 409 -8.31 -6.46 2.35
CA LEU A 409 -7.85 -7.72 1.77
C LEU A 409 -7.56 -7.62 0.27
N GLY A 410 -8.15 -6.63 -0.42
CA GLY A 410 -7.93 -6.42 -1.84
C GLY A 410 -8.95 -5.49 -2.47
N ASN A 411 -8.76 -5.25 -3.78
CA ASN A 411 -9.55 -4.32 -4.55
C ASN A 411 -10.27 -4.99 -5.71
N GLU A 412 -11.58 -4.76 -5.79
CA GLU A 412 -12.45 -5.05 -6.93
C GLU A 412 -12.36 -6.48 -7.51
N PRO A 413 -12.34 -7.53 -6.67
CA PRO A 413 -12.40 -8.88 -7.20
C PRO A 413 -13.78 -9.20 -7.78
N ASP A 414 -13.84 -10.21 -8.64
CA ASP A 414 -15.10 -10.69 -9.20
C ASP A 414 -15.92 -11.48 -8.16
N LEU A 415 -16.89 -10.82 -7.52
CA LEU A 415 -17.74 -11.42 -6.49
C LEU A 415 -19.14 -11.82 -6.99
N GLU A 416 -19.45 -11.56 -8.29
CA GLU A 416 -20.80 -11.78 -8.84
C GLU A 416 -20.94 -13.00 -9.72
N HIS A 417 -19.90 -13.38 -10.49
CA HIS A 417 -19.98 -14.52 -11.42
C HIS A 417 -19.84 -15.87 -10.71
N PHE A 418 -18.99 -15.92 -9.67
CA PHE A 418 -18.73 -17.13 -8.88
C PHE A 418 -18.81 -16.85 -7.37
N PRO A 419 -19.97 -16.41 -6.84
CA PRO A 419 -20.07 -15.84 -5.50
C PRO A 419 -19.67 -16.81 -4.38
N GLN A 420 -19.97 -18.11 -4.50
CA GLN A 420 -19.58 -19.10 -3.49
C GLN A 420 -18.06 -19.36 -3.51
N ASP A 421 -17.46 -19.49 -4.69
CA ASP A 421 -16.01 -19.69 -4.83
C ASP A 421 -15.24 -18.42 -4.36
N ALA A 422 -15.81 -17.24 -4.59
CA ALA A 422 -15.30 -15.98 -4.05
C ALA A 422 -15.34 -15.99 -2.51
N TYR A 423 -16.48 -16.34 -1.92
CA TYR A 423 -16.59 -16.45 -0.47
C TYR A 423 -15.57 -17.45 0.11
N ASP A 424 -15.47 -18.64 -0.49
CA ASP A 424 -14.53 -19.68 -0.04
C ASP A 424 -13.06 -19.28 -0.17
N TYR A 425 -12.74 -18.29 -1.02
CA TYR A 425 -11.40 -17.73 -1.15
C TYR A 425 -11.14 -16.57 -0.15
N TRP A 426 -12.07 -15.62 -0.04
CA TRP A 426 -11.86 -14.38 0.71
C TRP A 426 -12.15 -14.51 2.22
N HIS A 427 -13.14 -15.33 2.61
CA HIS A 427 -13.47 -15.47 4.03
C HIS A 427 -12.35 -16.08 4.87
N PRO A 428 -11.60 -17.10 4.42
CA PRO A 428 -10.41 -17.56 5.14
C PRO A 428 -9.29 -16.50 5.27
N LEU A 429 -9.19 -15.56 4.33
CA LEU A 429 -8.25 -14.44 4.43
C LEU A 429 -8.71 -13.40 5.46
N TYR A 430 -10.01 -13.16 5.55
CA TYR A 430 -10.61 -12.34 6.60
C TYR A 430 -10.33 -12.92 7.99
N GLU A 431 -10.56 -14.22 8.18
CA GLU A 431 -10.23 -14.89 9.44
C GLU A 431 -8.73 -14.85 9.75
N LEU A 432 -7.88 -15.04 8.75
CA LEU A 432 -6.42 -14.97 8.89
C LEU A 432 -5.97 -13.56 9.31
N ALA A 433 -6.55 -12.51 8.73
CA ALA A 433 -6.21 -11.14 9.11
C ALA A 433 -6.48 -10.89 10.60
N HIS A 434 -7.65 -11.30 11.12
CA HIS A 434 -7.97 -11.21 12.54
C HIS A 434 -7.05 -12.07 13.42
N GLN A 435 -6.63 -13.24 12.95
CA GLN A 435 -5.69 -14.10 13.70
C GLN A 435 -4.28 -13.49 13.78
N LEU A 436 -3.86 -12.76 12.75
CA LEU A 436 -2.53 -12.18 12.66
C LEU A 436 -2.43 -10.80 13.34
N ASP A 437 -3.54 -10.07 13.42
CA ASP A 437 -3.53 -8.73 14.02
C ASP A 437 -3.74 -8.78 15.54
N PRO A 438 -2.71 -8.48 16.35
CA PRO A 438 -2.82 -8.54 17.81
C PRO A 438 -3.75 -7.45 18.39
N GLN A 439 -4.09 -6.42 17.61
CA GLN A 439 -4.98 -5.33 18.01
C GLN A 439 -6.42 -5.51 17.54
N ASN A 440 -6.72 -6.58 16.80
CA ASN A 440 -8.06 -6.94 16.29
C ASN A 440 -8.76 -5.79 15.56
N ARG A 441 -8.04 -5.13 14.64
CA ARG A 441 -8.59 -4.04 13.82
C ARG A 441 -9.64 -4.56 12.85
N PRO A 442 -10.59 -3.72 12.43
CA PRO A 442 -11.57 -4.10 11.41
C PRO A 442 -10.92 -4.47 10.09
N VAL A 443 -11.53 -5.45 9.42
CA VAL A 443 -11.08 -6.00 8.14
C VAL A 443 -12.18 -5.79 7.09
N THR A 444 -11.78 -5.39 5.89
CA THR A 444 -12.69 -5.19 4.75
C THR A 444 -12.16 -5.78 3.46
N LEU A 445 -13.03 -5.84 2.47
CA LEU A 445 -12.75 -6.11 1.06
C LEU A 445 -13.48 -5.05 0.24
N VAL A 446 -12.78 -4.41 -0.68
CA VAL A 446 -13.37 -3.34 -1.50
C VAL A 446 -14.07 -3.94 -2.72
N CYS A 447 -15.35 -3.67 -2.88
CA CYS A 447 -16.20 -4.25 -3.93
C CYS A 447 -16.63 -3.24 -5.01
N CYS A 448 -16.82 -3.72 -6.25
CA CYS A 448 -17.29 -2.91 -7.38
C CYS A 448 -18.34 -3.58 -8.27
N GLN A 449 -18.97 -4.67 -7.81
CA GLN A 449 -19.84 -5.49 -8.65
C GLN A 449 -21.01 -4.70 -9.24
N ASN A 450 -21.32 -4.97 -10.52
CA ASN A 450 -22.49 -4.41 -11.20
C ASN A 450 -23.78 -4.97 -10.61
N ASP A 451 -23.81 -6.27 -10.32
CA ASP A 451 -24.91 -6.90 -9.61
C ASP A 451 -24.51 -7.19 -8.15
N TYR A 452 -24.54 -6.15 -7.33
CA TYR A 452 -24.21 -6.20 -5.90
C TYR A 452 -25.14 -7.15 -5.10
N THR A 453 -26.31 -7.52 -5.66
CA THR A 453 -27.23 -8.44 -4.97
C THR A 453 -26.68 -9.86 -4.86
N LYS A 454 -25.73 -10.24 -5.75
CA LYS A 454 -25.03 -11.52 -5.75
C LYS A 454 -23.85 -11.58 -4.80
N ASP A 455 -23.33 -10.44 -4.39
CA ASP A 455 -22.16 -10.37 -3.51
C ASP A 455 -22.51 -10.84 -2.10
N ILE A 456 -22.10 -12.08 -1.78
CA ILE A 456 -22.23 -12.66 -0.45
C ILE A 456 -20.98 -12.46 0.41
N THR A 457 -19.86 -12.10 -0.19
CA THR A 457 -18.56 -11.98 0.48
C THR A 457 -18.44 -10.68 1.26
N THR A 458 -18.71 -9.53 0.63
CA THR A 458 -18.62 -8.20 1.27
C THR A 458 -19.54 -8.10 2.50
N ARG A 459 -20.68 -8.81 2.50
CA ARG A 459 -21.61 -8.86 3.65
C ARG A 459 -20.97 -9.46 4.91
N THR A 460 -19.90 -10.25 4.79
CA THR A 460 -19.22 -10.89 5.93
C THR A 460 -18.11 -10.06 6.51
N MET A 461 -17.65 -9.02 5.82
CA MET A 461 -16.61 -8.10 6.29
C MET A 461 -17.13 -7.23 7.45
N ASP A 462 -16.22 -6.65 8.24
CA ASP A 462 -16.59 -5.76 9.35
C ASP A 462 -17.21 -4.45 8.88
N ILE A 463 -16.73 -3.94 7.75
CA ILE A 463 -17.18 -2.70 7.11
C ILE A 463 -17.45 -2.98 5.65
N VAL A 464 -18.56 -2.45 5.13
CA VAL A 464 -18.88 -2.51 3.69
C VAL A 464 -18.17 -1.36 2.99
N CYS A 465 -17.19 -1.67 2.14
CA CYS A 465 -16.45 -0.71 1.33
C CYS A 465 -16.82 -0.88 -0.15
N ILE A 466 -17.31 0.19 -0.78
CA ILE A 466 -17.81 0.15 -2.15
C ILE A 466 -17.09 1.17 -3.04
N ASN A 467 -16.68 0.74 -4.23
CA ASN A 467 -16.18 1.60 -5.30
C ASN A 467 -17.32 1.86 -6.29
N ARG A 468 -17.69 3.13 -6.47
CA ARG A 468 -18.81 3.47 -7.36
C ARG A 468 -18.54 4.72 -8.16
N TYR A 469 -18.85 4.61 -9.43
CA TYR A 469 -18.63 5.66 -10.42
C TYR A 469 -19.92 6.01 -11.17
N TYR A 470 -21.07 6.02 -10.47
CA TYR A 470 -22.36 6.51 -10.98
C TYR A 470 -22.21 7.96 -11.46
N GLY A 471 -22.62 8.25 -12.69
CA GLY A 471 -22.45 9.54 -13.35
C GLY A 471 -21.12 9.67 -14.11
N TRP A 472 -20.18 8.73 -13.93
CA TRP A 472 -18.95 8.68 -14.70
C TRP A 472 -18.93 7.51 -15.70
N TYR A 473 -18.69 6.26 -15.26
CA TYR A 473 -18.70 5.08 -16.14
C TYR A 473 -20.12 4.63 -16.45
N ASN A 474 -20.99 4.66 -15.47
CA ASN A 474 -22.39 4.33 -15.59
C ASN A 474 -23.22 5.61 -15.51
N LEU A 475 -24.22 5.78 -16.38
CA LEU A 475 -25.07 6.97 -16.42
C LEU A 475 -24.27 8.25 -16.68
N SER A 476 -23.30 8.19 -17.59
CA SER A 476 -22.29 9.21 -17.85
C SER A 476 -22.90 10.59 -18.08
N GLY A 477 -22.57 11.56 -17.20
CA GLY A 477 -23.04 12.94 -17.26
C GLY A 477 -24.46 13.18 -16.71
N ASP A 478 -25.27 12.13 -16.51
CA ASP A 478 -26.63 12.24 -15.93
C ASP A 478 -26.57 12.08 -14.41
N MET A 479 -26.36 13.18 -13.70
CA MET A 479 -26.21 13.16 -12.24
C MET A 479 -27.52 12.90 -11.50
N ASP A 480 -28.70 13.13 -12.11
CA ASP A 480 -29.99 12.79 -11.50
C ASP A 480 -30.20 11.27 -11.49
N ALA A 481 -29.98 10.62 -12.63
CA ALA A 481 -30.01 9.17 -12.72
C ALA A 481 -28.92 8.51 -11.86
N ALA A 482 -27.74 9.10 -11.81
CA ALA A 482 -26.61 8.65 -11.00
C ALA A 482 -26.95 8.62 -9.50
N CYS A 483 -27.50 9.71 -8.97
CA CYS A 483 -27.95 9.77 -7.58
C CYS A 483 -29.07 8.78 -7.29
N TYR A 484 -30.01 8.58 -8.23
CA TYR A 484 -31.07 7.59 -8.08
C TYR A 484 -30.47 6.17 -7.97
N GLY A 485 -29.58 5.76 -8.89
CA GLY A 485 -28.95 4.46 -8.87
C GLY A 485 -28.11 4.23 -7.61
N LEU A 486 -27.32 5.22 -7.20
CA LEU A 486 -26.56 5.17 -5.96
C LEU A 486 -27.47 4.97 -4.74
N ASN A 487 -28.59 5.68 -4.66
CA ASN A 487 -29.51 5.55 -3.55
C ASN A 487 -30.11 4.14 -3.44
N GLN A 488 -30.47 3.51 -4.57
CA GLN A 488 -30.97 2.12 -4.56
C GLN A 488 -29.92 1.14 -4.01
N GLU A 489 -28.67 1.31 -4.36
CA GLU A 489 -27.59 0.47 -3.85
C GLU A 489 -27.29 0.75 -2.37
N LEU A 490 -27.22 2.01 -1.97
CA LEU A 490 -26.99 2.37 -0.57
C LEU A 490 -28.11 1.85 0.34
N ASP A 491 -29.38 1.85 -0.11
CA ASP A 491 -30.51 1.30 0.63
C ASP A 491 -30.37 -0.24 0.78
N PHE A 492 -29.87 -0.95 -0.25
CA PHE A 492 -29.55 -2.37 -0.16
C PHE A 492 -28.46 -2.65 0.88
N TRP A 493 -27.36 -1.88 0.89
CA TRP A 493 -26.28 -2.09 1.86
C TRP A 493 -26.69 -1.71 3.28
N ALA A 494 -27.63 -0.79 3.48
CA ALA A 494 -28.19 -0.46 4.78
C ALA A 494 -28.83 -1.67 5.49
N GLU A 495 -29.40 -2.61 4.72
CA GLU A 495 -30.02 -3.81 5.27
C GLU A 495 -29.01 -4.76 5.95
N GLN A 496 -27.72 -4.56 5.72
CA GLN A 496 -26.67 -5.36 6.37
C GLN A 496 -26.41 -4.92 7.82
N HIS A 497 -26.94 -3.77 8.26
CA HIS A 497 -26.74 -3.19 9.60
C HIS A 497 -25.27 -3.05 10.01
N LYS A 498 -24.41 -2.72 9.04
CA LYS A 498 -22.96 -2.50 9.17
C LYS A 498 -22.62 -1.06 8.77
N PRO A 499 -21.45 -0.55 9.18
CA PRO A 499 -20.93 0.69 8.61
C PRO A 499 -20.70 0.52 7.10
N VAL A 500 -21.07 1.54 6.32
CA VAL A 500 -20.79 1.58 4.88
C VAL A 500 -19.94 2.80 4.58
N MET A 501 -18.93 2.63 3.73
CA MET A 501 -18.13 3.75 3.22
C MET A 501 -17.94 3.66 1.71
N MET A 502 -17.84 4.80 1.08
CA MET A 502 -17.37 4.91 -0.29
C MET A 502 -15.85 4.82 -0.30
N SER A 503 -15.32 3.70 -0.76
CA SER A 503 -13.88 3.47 -0.84
C SER A 503 -13.25 4.00 -2.12
N GLU A 504 -14.05 4.26 -3.17
CA GLU A 504 -13.64 5.02 -4.35
C GLU A 504 -14.83 5.66 -5.04
N TYR A 505 -14.68 6.94 -5.41
CA TYR A 505 -15.55 7.65 -6.35
C TYR A 505 -14.78 8.84 -6.95
N GLY A 506 -15.05 9.18 -8.21
CA GLY A 506 -14.36 10.26 -8.89
C GLY A 506 -14.66 10.34 -10.38
N ALA A 507 -14.31 11.46 -10.99
CA ALA A 507 -14.48 11.73 -12.42
C ALA A 507 -13.16 12.20 -13.04
N ASP A 508 -12.80 11.65 -14.21
CA ASP A 508 -11.62 12.12 -14.93
C ASP A 508 -11.79 13.60 -15.31
N THR A 509 -10.77 14.40 -15.02
CA THR A 509 -10.80 15.86 -15.13
C THR A 509 -9.49 16.36 -15.69
N VAL A 510 -9.54 17.00 -16.85
CA VAL A 510 -8.38 17.61 -17.49
C VAL A 510 -8.12 18.97 -16.83
N ALA A 511 -6.98 19.11 -16.16
CA ALA A 511 -6.62 20.36 -15.49
C ALA A 511 -6.62 21.54 -16.46
N GLY A 512 -7.33 22.62 -16.11
CA GLY A 512 -7.49 23.83 -16.94
C GLY A 512 -8.57 23.72 -18.01
N LEU A 513 -9.30 22.60 -18.10
CA LEU A 513 -10.48 22.51 -18.97
C LEU A 513 -11.72 23.01 -18.22
N HIS A 514 -12.25 24.14 -18.70
CA HIS A 514 -13.43 24.80 -18.11
C HIS A 514 -14.57 24.86 -19.10
N THR A 515 -15.81 24.69 -18.62
CA THR A 515 -17.03 24.80 -19.40
C THR A 515 -18.08 25.64 -18.66
N ALA A 516 -18.95 26.33 -19.41
CA ALA A 516 -20.03 27.12 -18.82
C ALA A 516 -21.11 26.26 -18.13
N GLY A 517 -21.31 25.03 -18.63
CA GLY A 517 -22.06 23.98 -17.96
C GLY A 517 -21.09 22.94 -17.39
N ALA A 518 -21.52 22.10 -16.47
CA ALA A 518 -20.71 21.03 -15.92
C ALA A 518 -20.65 19.84 -16.91
N GLU A 519 -19.83 19.96 -17.96
CA GLU A 519 -19.64 18.91 -18.96
C GLU A 519 -18.51 17.96 -18.55
N MET A 520 -18.64 16.67 -18.87
CA MET A 520 -17.65 15.65 -18.53
C MET A 520 -16.24 16.08 -18.92
N PHE A 521 -15.25 15.67 -18.12
CA PHE A 521 -13.84 16.05 -18.16
C PHE A 521 -13.49 17.48 -17.73
N SER A 522 -14.47 18.39 -17.59
CA SER A 522 -14.19 19.74 -17.07
C SER A 522 -14.01 19.75 -15.56
N GLU A 523 -13.36 20.78 -15.04
CA GLU A 523 -13.20 20.96 -13.60
C GLU A 523 -14.54 21.26 -12.90
N GLU A 524 -15.47 21.91 -13.59
CA GLU A 524 -16.85 22.14 -13.13
C GLU A 524 -17.63 20.84 -12.98
N PHE A 525 -17.45 19.87 -13.89
CA PHE A 525 -18.10 18.56 -13.76
C PHE A 525 -17.56 17.79 -12.56
N GLN A 526 -16.25 17.83 -12.29
CA GLN A 526 -15.69 17.19 -11.10
C GLN A 526 -16.30 17.74 -9.81
N VAL A 527 -16.50 19.07 -9.72
CA VAL A 527 -17.19 19.70 -8.60
C VAL A 527 -18.63 19.24 -8.50
N GLU A 528 -19.39 19.26 -9.61
CA GLU A 528 -20.80 18.84 -9.64
C GLU A 528 -20.95 17.37 -9.24
N PHE A 529 -20.06 16.50 -9.72
CA PHE A 529 -20.01 15.08 -9.38
C PHE A 529 -19.90 14.88 -7.86
N TYR A 530 -18.89 15.47 -7.22
CA TYR A 530 -18.72 15.37 -5.77
C TYR A 530 -19.90 16.01 -5.03
N ARG A 531 -20.30 17.23 -5.38
CA ARG A 531 -21.40 17.93 -4.74
C ARG A 531 -22.70 17.11 -4.70
N ARG A 532 -23.01 16.40 -5.79
CA ARG A 532 -24.24 15.60 -5.89
C ARG A 532 -24.16 14.31 -5.08
N LEU A 533 -23.07 13.57 -5.19
CA LEU A 533 -22.92 12.28 -4.49
C LEU A 533 -22.72 12.48 -2.97
N ASP A 534 -21.93 13.47 -2.57
CA ASP A 534 -21.70 13.80 -1.16
C ASP A 534 -23.02 14.16 -0.44
N ALA A 535 -23.92 14.86 -1.11
CA ALA A 535 -25.24 15.17 -0.57
C ALA A 535 -26.10 13.91 -0.32
N GLU A 536 -25.88 12.83 -1.06
CA GLU A 536 -26.54 11.55 -0.80
C GLU A 536 -25.91 10.82 0.40
N PHE A 537 -24.60 10.90 0.58
CA PHE A 537 -23.91 10.35 1.76
C PHE A 537 -24.37 11.03 3.05
N ASP A 538 -24.57 12.34 3.02
CA ASP A 538 -24.94 13.13 4.19
C ASP A 538 -26.31 12.76 4.77
N LYS A 539 -27.21 12.23 3.96
CA LYS A 539 -28.55 11.78 4.39
C LYS A 539 -28.55 10.52 5.27
N ARG A 540 -27.39 9.81 5.38
CA ARG A 540 -27.32 8.47 5.93
C ARG A 540 -26.47 8.40 7.21
N PRO A 541 -27.06 8.12 8.39
CA PRO A 541 -26.28 8.08 9.64
C PRO A 541 -25.31 6.91 9.72
N TRP A 542 -25.53 5.84 8.97
CA TRP A 542 -24.69 4.64 8.91
C TRP A 542 -23.55 4.74 7.89
N PHE A 543 -23.47 5.82 7.13
CA PHE A 543 -22.40 6.08 6.17
C PHE A 543 -21.23 6.76 6.89
N VAL A 544 -20.09 6.07 6.97
CA VAL A 544 -19.00 6.43 7.89
C VAL A 544 -17.79 7.05 7.22
N GLY A 545 -17.76 7.18 5.89
CA GLY A 545 -16.61 7.79 5.24
C GLY A 545 -16.64 7.81 3.73
N GLU A 546 -15.83 8.71 3.19
CA GLU A 546 -15.67 8.96 1.76
C GLU A 546 -14.17 9.00 1.42
N PHE A 547 -13.73 8.09 0.53
CA PHE A 547 -12.40 8.09 -0.05
C PHE A 547 -12.50 8.43 -1.52
N VAL A 548 -11.90 9.54 -1.91
CA VAL A 548 -11.96 10.00 -3.30
C VAL A 548 -10.92 9.29 -4.15
N TRP A 549 -11.30 8.91 -5.36
CA TRP A 549 -10.42 8.45 -6.39
C TRP A 549 -10.09 9.59 -7.36
N ASN A 550 -8.91 10.14 -7.31
CA ASN A 550 -7.71 9.81 -6.61
C ASN A 550 -7.08 11.08 -6.00
N PHE A 551 -6.09 10.94 -5.11
CA PHE A 551 -5.33 12.08 -4.57
C PHE A 551 -4.71 12.91 -5.71
N ALA A 552 -3.95 12.27 -6.59
CA ALA A 552 -3.32 12.91 -7.73
C ALA A 552 -3.46 12.07 -8.99
N ASP A 553 -3.41 12.71 -10.16
CA ASP A 553 -3.28 12.00 -11.43
C ASP A 553 -2.07 11.07 -11.40
N TYR A 554 -2.16 9.94 -12.08
CA TYR A 554 -1.11 8.92 -12.10
C TYR A 554 -1.05 8.20 -13.44
N ASP A 555 0.05 7.52 -13.70
CA ASP A 555 0.29 6.83 -14.96
C ASP A 555 -0.42 5.48 -15.06
N THR A 556 -0.83 5.14 -16.28
CA THR A 556 -1.54 3.89 -16.60
C THR A 556 -0.99 3.29 -17.89
N VAL A 557 -1.51 2.13 -18.28
CA VAL A 557 -1.37 1.67 -19.67
C VAL A 557 -2.04 2.64 -20.62
N GLN A 558 -1.50 2.78 -21.84
CA GLN A 558 -2.10 3.63 -22.86
C GLN A 558 -3.40 3.04 -23.37
N GLY A 559 -4.42 3.88 -23.49
CA GLY A 559 -5.73 3.50 -24.01
C GLY A 559 -6.60 4.73 -24.29
N PRO A 560 -7.67 4.61 -25.10
CA PRO A 560 -8.53 5.74 -25.47
C PRO A 560 -9.29 6.32 -24.25
N MET A 561 -9.46 5.56 -23.19
CA MET A 561 -10.11 6.01 -21.96
C MET A 561 -9.13 6.69 -20.97
N ARG A 562 -7.83 6.70 -21.27
CA ARG A 562 -6.78 7.24 -20.39
C ARG A 562 -5.93 8.26 -21.15
N VAL A 563 -6.33 9.53 -21.06
CA VAL A 563 -5.63 10.65 -21.69
C VAL A 563 -4.44 11.04 -20.81
N ASP A 564 -3.23 10.59 -21.17
CA ASP A 564 -2.02 10.83 -20.38
C ASP A 564 -2.18 10.32 -18.93
N GLY A 565 -2.58 9.06 -18.79
CA GLY A 565 -2.85 8.41 -17.50
C GLY A 565 -4.27 8.60 -16.98
N ASN A 566 -4.51 8.24 -15.72
CA ASN A 566 -5.79 8.45 -15.03
C ASN A 566 -5.87 9.90 -14.53
N LYS A 567 -6.94 10.61 -14.89
CA LYS A 567 -7.16 12.03 -14.59
C LYS A 567 -8.17 12.30 -13.49
N LYS A 568 -8.54 11.28 -12.71
CA LYS A 568 -9.45 11.46 -11.58
C LYS A 568 -8.82 12.14 -10.36
N GLY A 569 -7.49 12.38 -10.40
CA GLY A 569 -6.80 13.11 -9.34
C GLY A 569 -7.46 14.44 -9.02
N LEU A 570 -7.54 14.76 -7.73
CA LEU A 570 -7.87 16.10 -7.26
C LEU A 570 -6.69 17.06 -7.33
N PHE A 571 -5.49 16.48 -7.36
CA PHE A 571 -4.27 17.16 -7.77
C PHE A 571 -3.79 16.63 -9.11
N THR A 572 -3.07 17.46 -9.86
CA THR A 572 -2.31 16.99 -11.01
C THR A 572 -1.17 16.07 -10.56
N ARG A 573 -0.54 15.32 -11.47
CA ARG A 573 0.57 14.42 -11.15
C ARG A 573 1.75 15.16 -10.48
N ASP A 574 1.94 16.45 -10.77
CA ASP A 574 2.93 17.34 -10.13
C ASP A 574 2.40 18.07 -8.88
N ARG A 575 1.24 17.64 -8.34
CA ARG A 575 0.64 18.11 -7.07
C ARG A 575 0.10 19.55 -7.12
N ARG A 576 -0.51 19.96 -8.22
CA ARG A 576 -1.29 21.22 -8.29
C ARG A 576 -2.78 20.92 -8.08
N PRO A 577 -3.49 21.65 -7.20
CA PRO A 577 -4.89 21.39 -6.94
C PRO A 577 -5.76 21.77 -8.15
N LYS A 578 -6.72 20.91 -8.50
CA LYS A 578 -7.81 21.22 -9.42
C LYS A 578 -8.99 21.86 -8.67
N LEU A 579 -9.99 22.37 -9.38
CA LEU A 579 -11.14 23.03 -8.77
C LEU A 579 -11.91 22.09 -7.81
N GLY A 580 -12.05 20.81 -8.15
CA GLY A 580 -12.67 19.80 -7.29
C GLY A 580 -12.00 19.67 -5.91
N MET A 581 -10.67 19.88 -5.84
CA MET A 581 -9.96 19.88 -4.56
C MET A 581 -10.35 21.06 -3.66
N HIS A 582 -10.54 22.24 -4.24
CA HIS A 582 -10.97 23.40 -3.47
C HIS A 582 -12.40 23.21 -2.92
N PHE A 583 -13.27 22.57 -3.70
CA PHE A 583 -14.62 22.22 -3.25
C PHE A 583 -14.57 21.24 -2.06
N LEU A 584 -13.85 20.12 -2.19
CA LEU A 584 -13.75 19.13 -1.11
C LEU A 584 -13.03 19.68 0.13
N ARG A 585 -12.01 20.51 -0.05
CA ARG A 585 -11.36 21.19 1.08
C ARG A 585 -12.37 22.03 1.89
N GLN A 586 -13.26 22.75 1.23
CA GLN A 586 -14.34 23.51 1.91
C GLN A 586 -15.27 22.53 2.64
N ARG A 587 -15.80 21.52 1.95
CA ARG A 587 -16.67 20.50 2.53
C ARG A 587 -16.04 19.84 3.76
N TRP A 588 -14.83 19.37 3.66
CA TRP A 588 -14.15 18.66 4.75
C TRP A 588 -13.78 19.57 5.93
N SER A 589 -13.70 20.88 5.73
CA SER A 589 -13.54 21.83 6.83
C SER A 589 -14.81 21.95 7.71
N GLU A 590 -15.97 21.63 7.14
CA GLU A 590 -17.27 21.69 7.81
C GLU A 590 -17.64 20.36 8.48
N ILE A 591 -16.98 19.27 8.12
CA ILE A 591 -17.19 17.93 8.68
C ILE A 591 -16.19 17.68 9.82
N PRO A 592 -16.65 17.55 11.07
CA PRO A 592 -15.77 17.19 12.18
C PRO A 592 -15.24 15.76 12.02
N THR A 593 -14.08 15.47 12.60
CA THR A 593 -13.50 14.11 12.60
C THR A 593 -14.35 13.15 13.44
N PHE A 594 -14.96 13.64 14.50
CA PHE A 594 -15.81 12.86 15.41
C PHE A 594 -17.22 13.43 15.50
N GLY A 595 -18.22 12.55 15.63
CA GLY A 595 -19.60 12.94 15.90
C GLY A 595 -20.36 13.56 14.71
N PHE A 596 -19.89 13.44 13.47
CA PHE A 596 -20.58 14.01 12.30
C PHE A 596 -21.93 13.34 12.02
N LYS A 597 -22.07 12.07 12.36
CA LYS A 597 -23.26 11.24 12.10
C LYS A 597 -23.97 10.77 13.39
N GLU A 598 -23.86 11.56 14.48
CA GLU A 598 -24.58 11.31 15.74
C GLU A 598 -26.05 11.73 15.69
#